data_97b5dabddb597372ebf3461e8180f718
#
_entry.id   97b5dabddb597372ebf3461e8180f718
#
_cell.length_a   1.000
_cell.length_b   1.000
_cell.length_c   1.000
_cell.angle_alpha   90.00
_cell.angle_beta   90.00
_cell.angle_gamma   90.00
#
_symmetry.space_group_name_H-M   'P 1'
#
loop_
_entity.id
_entity.type
_entity.pdbx_description
1 polymer ?
#
loop_
_entity_poly.entity_id
_entity_poly.type
_entity_poly.pdbx_seq_one_letter_code
_entity_poly.pdbx_strand_id
1 'polypeptide(L)'
;DRSPSRGLGDVYKRQGQYQNGIMNYRGKSVLLLQANMDIVNPFLISTNGYGVLWDNYSSTKFEDTKEGYSFTSEVGDASDYYFVYGKNMDEVVAGYRELTGDVPMFGKWVYGFWQSKERYKSFDELKAVVKEYRKRGIPLDNIVQDWEYWGDKPHWNSLTFHPANFNHPRQVIDELHQQDHVHFMLSVWPGFGPETAVYQSLDSIGALFSEPTWAGYKVFDAYNPVARDIFWQYLKKGLYDMGVDAWWMDATEPSFRDGFTQLKQEEKTKSAGNTYLGSFHRYLNTYSLEMLKDFYQRLRTESDQKRIFILTRSAFASQQHYGTAVWSGDVSASWENMHKQLVAGLNLSMSGIPYWTSDTGGFFVTERDAKYPDGLKSNDYKELYSRWFQFSAFTPIFRAHGTNCLLYTSPSPRDGLLS
;
A
#
# COMPACT_ATOMS: atom_id res chain seq x y z
N ASP A 1 1.27 39.29 -17.14
CA ASP A 1 0.08 39.83 -16.49
C ASP A 1 0.06 39.38 -15.03
N ARG A 2 0.42 40.33 -14.13
CA ARG A 2 0.49 40.10 -12.69
C ARG A 2 -0.77 40.63 -12.01
N SER A 3 -1.92 40.31 -12.53
CA SER A 3 -3.16 40.61 -11.83
C SER A 3 -3.30 39.66 -10.63
N PRO A 4 -3.25 40.13 -9.38
CA PRO A 4 -3.37 39.26 -8.21
C PRO A 4 -4.70 38.53 -8.13
N SER A 5 -5.71 38.99 -8.84
CA SER A 5 -7.06 38.43 -8.86
C SER A 5 -7.22 37.23 -9.82
N ARG A 6 -6.26 36.97 -10.72
CA ARG A 6 -6.29 35.80 -11.62
C ARG A 6 -5.44 34.62 -11.15
N GLY A 7 -4.68 34.77 -10.08
CA GLY A 7 -3.78 33.72 -9.60
C GLY A 7 -4.41 32.63 -8.75
N LEU A 8 -5.63 32.83 -8.22
CA LEU A 8 -6.27 31.95 -7.25
C LEU A 8 -7.73 31.71 -7.62
N GLY A 9 -7.96 31.22 -8.81
CA GLY A 9 -9.21 30.50 -9.09
C GLY A 9 -9.33 29.30 -8.15
N ASP A 10 -10.56 28.82 -7.96
CA ASP A 10 -10.80 27.62 -7.17
C ASP A 10 -9.83 26.49 -7.60
N VAL A 11 -9.12 25.92 -6.64
CA VAL A 11 -8.17 24.85 -6.86
C VAL A 11 -8.77 23.58 -6.28
N TYR A 12 -9.02 22.61 -7.14
CA TYR A 12 -9.46 21.27 -6.72
C TYR A 12 -8.25 20.43 -6.36
N LYS A 13 -8.19 20.03 -5.12
CA LYS A 13 -7.20 19.10 -4.62
C LYS A 13 -7.87 17.75 -4.48
N ARG A 14 -7.20 16.68 -5.01
CA ARG A 14 -7.29 15.29 -4.56
C ARG A 14 -8.51 14.50 -4.95
N GLN A 15 -8.24 13.25 -5.07
CA GLN A 15 -9.16 12.10 -5.14
C GLN A 15 -8.35 10.83 -4.97
N GLY A 16 -7.23 10.90 -4.19
CA GLY A 16 -6.33 9.80 -3.98
C GLY A 16 -4.90 10.06 -4.47
N GLN A 17 -4.22 9.01 -4.86
CA GLN A 17 -2.85 8.99 -5.39
C GLN A 17 -2.86 8.57 -6.86
N TYR A 18 -2.20 9.35 -7.73
CA TYR A 18 -2.01 9.03 -9.15
C TYR A 18 -0.60 9.40 -9.59
N GLN A 19 -0.06 8.65 -10.57
CA GLN A 19 1.29 8.85 -11.11
C GLN A 19 1.35 9.90 -12.24
N ASN A 20 0.47 10.89 -12.20
CA ASN A 20 0.34 11.91 -13.25
C ASN A 20 1.07 13.24 -12.93
N GLY A 21 1.59 13.40 -11.71
CA GLY A 21 2.27 14.63 -11.28
C GLY A 21 1.36 15.85 -11.14
N ILE A 22 0.06 15.67 -11.07
CA ILE A 22 -0.93 16.77 -11.03
C ILE A 22 -1.33 17.08 -9.59
N MET A 23 -1.10 18.33 -9.16
CA MET A 23 -1.53 18.84 -7.85
C MET A 23 -2.91 19.50 -7.88
N ASN A 24 -3.31 20.05 -9.01
CA ASN A 24 -4.56 20.78 -9.20
C ASN A 24 -5.38 20.12 -10.29
N TYR A 25 -6.53 19.58 -9.93
CA TYR A 25 -7.44 18.89 -10.85
C TYR A 25 -8.46 19.82 -11.51
N ARG A 26 -8.32 21.13 -11.37
CA ARG A 26 -9.13 22.11 -12.13
C ARG A 26 -8.92 21.94 -13.61
N GLY A 27 -10.02 21.76 -14.39
CA GLY A 27 -9.99 21.51 -15.82
C GLY A 27 -9.41 20.15 -16.20
N LYS A 28 -9.44 19.16 -15.30
CA LYS A 28 -8.90 17.82 -15.52
C LYS A 28 -9.98 16.74 -15.38
N SER A 29 -9.64 15.59 -15.95
CA SER A 29 -10.40 14.35 -15.80
C SER A 29 -9.50 13.29 -15.17
N VAL A 30 -10.08 12.46 -14.30
CA VAL A 30 -9.40 11.32 -13.69
C VAL A 30 -10.36 10.15 -13.50
N LEU A 31 -9.85 8.94 -13.74
CA LEU A 31 -10.57 7.70 -13.45
C LEU A 31 -10.31 7.31 -11.98
N LEU A 32 -11.35 7.20 -11.19
CA LEU A 32 -11.32 6.76 -9.81
C LEU A 32 -11.43 5.25 -9.78
N LEU A 33 -10.29 4.57 -9.89
CA LEU A 33 -10.19 3.12 -9.88
C LEU A 33 -8.85 2.68 -9.26
N GLN A 34 -8.91 1.72 -8.34
CA GLN A 34 -7.74 1.12 -7.73
C GLN A 34 -6.91 0.36 -8.77
N ALA A 35 -5.59 0.56 -8.75
CA ALA A 35 -4.64 -0.24 -9.52
C ALA A 35 -3.28 -0.22 -8.81
N ASN A 36 -2.32 -1.03 -9.27
CA ASN A 36 -0.95 -0.86 -8.81
C ASN A 36 -0.49 0.57 -9.11
N MET A 37 0.00 1.30 -8.13
CA MET A 37 0.41 2.71 -8.14
C MET A 37 -0.73 3.76 -8.07
N ASP A 38 -1.99 3.38 -8.28
CA ASP A 38 -3.13 4.30 -8.18
C ASP A 38 -4.03 3.93 -6.98
N ILE A 39 -4.29 4.89 -6.12
CA ILE A 39 -5.12 4.72 -4.91
C ILE A 39 -6.26 5.72 -4.96
N VAL A 40 -7.47 5.21 -4.81
CA VAL A 40 -8.68 6.04 -4.86
C VAL A 40 -9.16 6.42 -3.46
N ASN A 41 -9.29 7.72 -3.24
CA ASN A 41 -10.14 8.24 -2.18
C ASN A 41 -11.06 9.30 -2.81
N PRO A 42 -12.35 9.01 -3.03
CA PRO A 42 -13.24 9.86 -3.82
C PRO A 42 -13.67 11.14 -3.06
N PHE A 43 -12.69 11.80 -2.44
CA PHE A 43 -12.87 13.03 -1.67
C PHE A 43 -12.19 14.20 -2.36
N LEU A 44 -13.00 15.06 -3.00
CA LEU A 44 -12.59 16.33 -3.57
C LEU A 44 -12.53 17.40 -2.50
N ILE A 45 -11.45 18.20 -2.46
CA ILE A 45 -11.34 19.39 -1.63
C ILE A 45 -11.13 20.63 -2.51
N SER A 46 -11.89 21.67 -2.24
CA SER A 46 -11.77 22.98 -2.87
C SER A 46 -11.10 23.97 -1.93
N THR A 47 -10.25 24.85 -2.48
CA THR A 47 -9.69 26.00 -1.75
C THR A 47 -10.74 27.04 -1.36
N ASN A 48 -11.97 26.93 -1.86
CA ASN A 48 -13.11 27.75 -1.46
C ASN A 48 -13.79 27.27 -0.16
N GLY A 49 -13.15 26.36 0.59
CA GLY A 49 -13.61 25.94 1.91
C GLY A 49 -14.73 24.91 1.87
N TYR A 50 -14.71 24.00 0.91
CA TYR A 50 -15.62 22.86 0.91
C TYR A 50 -14.96 21.57 0.41
N GLY A 51 -15.56 20.45 0.76
CA GLY A 51 -15.20 19.13 0.24
C GLY A 51 -16.45 18.37 -0.22
N VAL A 52 -16.25 17.43 -1.12
CA VAL A 52 -17.29 16.49 -1.57
C VAL A 52 -16.74 15.09 -1.51
N LEU A 53 -17.30 14.25 -0.65
CA LEU A 53 -17.08 12.81 -0.65
C LEU A 53 -18.16 12.16 -1.51
N TRP A 54 -17.74 11.52 -2.60
CA TRP A 54 -18.62 10.76 -3.49
C TRP A 54 -18.61 9.30 -3.05
N ASP A 55 -19.67 8.86 -2.37
CA ASP A 55 -19.76 7.52 -1.77
C ASP A 55 -20.30 6.48 -2.76
N ASN A 56 -19.47 6.14 -3.74
CA ASN A 56 -19.74 5.09 -4.71
C ASN A 56 -18.50 4.22 -4.90
N TYR A 57 -18.67 2.92 -4.89
CA TYR A 57 -17.58 1.92 -4.85
C TYR A 57 -17.19 1.38 -6.23
N SER A 58 -17.97 1.67 -7.27
CA SER A 58 -17.70 1.27 -8.64
C SER A 58 -16.66 2.17 -9.31
N SER A 59 -16.23 1.79 -10.51
CA SER A 59 -15.44 2.67 -11.38
C SER A 59 -16.16 4.00 -11.57
N THR A 60 -15.50 5.11 -11.28
CA THR A 60 -16.08 6.44 -11.31
C THR A 60 -15.15 7.40 -12.06
N LYS A 61 -15.69 8.13 -13.03
CA LYS A 61 -14.98 9.19 -13.72
C LYS A 61 -15.29 10.53 -13.06
N PHE A 62 -14.25 11.24 -12.64
CA PHE A 62 -14.33 12.64 -12.29
C PHE A 62 -13.94 13.50 -13.49
N GLU A 63 -14.68 14.56 -13.77
CA GLU A 63 -14.37 15.56 -14.79
C GLU A 63 -14.67 16.97 -14.28
N ASP A 64 -13.75 17.90 -14.51
CA ASP A 64 -14.00 19.33 -14.32
C ASP A 64 -13.92 20.03 -15.68
N THR A 65 -15.00 20.71 -16.03
CA THR A 65 -15.19 21.43 -17.29
C THR A 65 -15.49 22.91 -17.05
N LYS A 66 -15.73 23.66 -18.09
CA LYS A 66 -16.17 25.06 -17.96
C LYS A 66 -17.58 25.19 -17.37
N GLU A 67 -18.39 24.13 -17.46
CA GLU A 67 -19.78 24.08 -17.01
C GLU A 67 -19.89 23.66 -15.54
N GLY A 68 -18.81 23.07 -14.98
CA GLY A 68 -18.76 22.56 -13.61
C GLY A 68 -18.02 21.23 -13.54
N TYR A 69 -18.07 20.59 -12.36
CA TYR A 69 -17.50 19.25 -12.19
C TYR A 69 -18.58 18.19 -12.05
N SER A 70 -18.24 16.98 -12.44
CA SER A 70 -19.14 15.83 -12.36
C SER A 70 -18.40 14.57 -11.87
N PHE A 71 -19.17 13.69 -11.22
CA PHE A 71 -18.80 12.32 -10.94
C PHE A 71 -19.76 11.41 -11.72
N THR A 72 -19.21 10.51 -12.51
CA THR A 72 -19.99 9.55 -13.30
C THR A 72 -19.56 8.14 -12.91
N SER A 73 -20.38 7.46 -12.15
CA SER A 73 -20.14 6.07 -11.70
C SER A 73 -20.81 5.08 -12.65
N GLU A 74 -20.15 3.94 -12.89
CA GLU A 74 -20.70 2.91 -13.77
C GLU A 74 -21.89 2.16 -13.17
N VAL A 75 -21.90 1.98 -11.84
CA VAL A 75 -22.95 1.26 -11.11
C VAL A 75 -23.34 2.03 -9.87
N GLY A 76 -24.64 2.21 -9.68
CA GLY A 76 -25.21 2.85 -8.48
C GLY A 76 -26.73 2.70 -8.46
N ASP A 77 -27.31 2.52 -7.28
CA ASP A 77 -28.75 2.53 -7.07
C ASP A 77 -29.26 3.95 -6.76
N ALA A 78 -28.36 4.79 -6.25
CA ALA A 78 -28.63 6.19 -5.93
C ALA A 78 -27.33 7.01 -6.07
N SER A 79 -27.46 8.32 -6.09
CA SER A 79 -26.34 9.25 -5.91
C SER A 79 -26.18 9.52 -4.42
N ASP A 80 -25.10 8.99 -3.83
CA ASP A 80 -24.76 9.21 -2.43
C ASP A 80 -23.49 10.05 -2.33
N TYR A 81 -23.59 11.19 -1.64
CA TYR A 81 -22.47 12.09 -1.45
C TYR A 81 -22.62 12.93 -0.19
N TYR A 82 -21.49 13.33 0.37
CA TYR A 82 -21.42 14.21 1.54
C TYR A 82 -20.75 15.51 1.16
N PHE A 83 -21.43 16.64 1.43
CA PHE A 83 -20.87 17.96 1.29
C PHE A 83 -20.34 18.43 2.64
N VAL A 84 -19.05 18.71 2.69
CA VAL A 84 -18.36 19.17 3.89
C VAL A 84 -17.99 20.65 3.72
N TYR A 85 -18.43 21.51 4.62
CA TYR A 85 -18.07 22.90 4.65
C TYR A 85 -17.03 23.19 5.75
N GLY A 86 -16.06 24.04 5.46
CA GLY A 86 -15.08 24.54 6.43
C GLY A 86 -14.56 25.93 6.03
N LYS A 87 -14.14 26.73 6.98
CA LYS A 87 -13.56 28.08 6.72
C LYS A 87 -12.20 27.98 6.02
N ASN A 88 -11.55 26.85 6.13
CA ASN A 88 -10.25 26.54 5.55
C ASN A 88 -10.17 25.04 5.26
N MET A 89 -9.08 24.58 4.62
CA MET A 89 -8.91 23.20 4.24
C MET A 89 -8.76 22.24 5.44
N ASP A 90 -8.23 22.72 6.57
CA ASP A 90 -8.07 21.89 7.78
C ASP A 90 -9.44 21.55 8.38
N GLU A 91 -10.37 22.51 8.43
CA GLU A 91 -11.75 22.25 8.85
C GLU A 91 -12.50 21.31 7.90
N VAL A 92 -12.25 21.40 6.59
CA VAL A 92 -12.81 20.48 5.61
C VAL A 92 -12.27 19.04 5.82
N VAL A 93 -10.99 18.89 6.11
CA VAL A 93 -10.39 17.57 6.45
C VAL A 93 -10.92 17.09 7.81
N ALA A 94 -11.13 17.97 8.79
CA ALA A 94 -11.75 17.59 10.07
C ALA A 94 -13.17 17.06 9.87
N GLY A 95 -14.00 17.74 9.08
CA GLY A 95 -15.34 17.23 8.73
C GLY A 95 -15.32 15.89 7.98
N TYR A 96 -14.34 15.68 7.09
CA TYR A 96 -14.13 14.36 6.49
C TYR A 96 -13.82 13.29 7.56
N ARG A 97 -13.04 13.63 8.61
CA ARG A 97 -12.77 12.71 9.71
C ARG A 97 -14.00 12.37 10.55
N GLU A 98 -14.88 13.31 10.76
CA GLU A 98 -16.15 13.05 11.43
C GLU A 98 -17.01 12.03 10.69
N LEU A 99 -16.96 12.03 9.35
CA LEU A 99 -17.68 11.06 8.51
C LEU A 99 -16.98 9.69 8.44
N THR A 100 -15.64 9.67 8.40
CA THR A 100 -14.87 8.48 8.00
C THR A 100 -14.05 7.86 9.12
N GLY A 101 -14.04 8.49 10.29
CA GLY A 101 -13.30 8.05 11.47
C GLY A 101 -11.90 8.63 11.58
N ASP A 102 -11.41 8.65 12.81
CA ASP A 102 -10.10 9.14 13.17
C ASP A 102 -8.97 8.25 12.66
N VAL A 103 -7.78 8.81 12.58
CA VAL A 103 -6.56 8.08 12.24
C VAL A 103 -5.84 7.70 13.53
N PRO A 104 -5.61 6.40 13.79
CA PRO A 104 -4.87 5.98 14.97
C PRO A 104 -3.40 6.39 14.89
N MET A 105 -2.82 6.76 16.02
CA MET A 105 -1.38 6.95 16.13
C MET A 105 -0.69 5.59 16.26
N PHE A 106 0.35 5.37 15.47
CA PHE A 106 1.13 4.13 15.50
C PHE A 106 2.13 4.08 16.66
N GLY A 107 2.76 2.92 16.85
CA GLY A 107 3.91 2.78 17.73
C GLY A 107 5.08 3.65 17.25
N LYS A 108 5.91 4.14 18.16
CA LYS A 108 7.03 5.04 17.85
C LYS A 108 7.97 4.48 16.78
N TRP A 109 8.21 3.18 16.80
CA TRP A 109 9.09 2.47 15.86
C TRP A 109 8.63 2.57 14.39
N VAL A 110 7.33 2.76 14.17
CA VAL A 110 6.77 2.94 12.80
C VAL A 110 7.33 4.20 12.13
N TYR A 111 7.61 5.23 12.93
CA TYR A 111 8.16 6.51 12.45
C TYR A 111 9.71 6.52 12.36
N GLY A 112 10.36 5.39 12.66
CA GLY A 112 11.78 5.21 12.49
C GLY A 112 12.15 4.71 11.08
N PHE A 113 13.39 4.22 10.91
CA PHE A 113 13.85 3.72 9.63
C PHE A 113 13.54 2.23 9.43
N TRP A 114 13.05 1.89 8.24
CA TRP A 114 12.74 0.52 7.85
C TRP A 114 13.64 0.04 6.74
N GLN A 115 14.22 -1.11 6.95
CA GLN A 115 14.95 -1.84 5.93
C GLN A 115 14.05 -2.92 5.34
N SER A 116 13.81 -2.82 4.06
CA SER A 116 13.06 -3.78 3.26
C SER A 116 13.78 -4.05 1.94
N LYS A 117 13.57 -5.21 1.37
CA LYS A 117 14.13 -5.66 0.10
C LYS A 117 13.21 -6.70 -0.51
N GLU A 118 13.04 -6.72 -1.82
CA GLU A 118 12.50 -7.86 -2.57
C GLU A 118 13.67 -8.81 -2.91
N ARG A 119 13.94 -9.85 -2.17
CA ARG A 119 13.49 -10.31 -0.82
C ARG A 119 14.66 -11.00 -0.13
N TYR A 120 14.61 -11.16 1.15
CA TYR A 120 15.56 -12.02 1.85
C TYR A 120 15.18 -13.48 1.61
N LYS A 121 16.17 -14.33 1.35
CA LYS A 121 15.98 -15.75 1.01
C LYS A 121 16.00 -16.66 2.23
N SER A 122 16.39 -16.14 3.38
CA SER A 122 16.44 -16.87 4.65
C SER A 122 16.46 -15.93 5.85
N PHE A 123 16.16 -16.46 7.03
CA PHE A 123 16.38 -15.74 8.28
C PHE A 123 17.85 -15.40 8.53
N ASP A 124 18.77 -16.24 8.06
CA ASP A 124 20.21 -15.95 8.21
C ASP A 124 20.61 -14.70 7.41
N GLU A 125 20.13 -14.57 6.16
CA GLU A 125 20.36 -13.37 5.35
C GLU A 125 19.75 -12.13 6.02
N LEU A 126 18.51 -12.22 6.48
CA LEU A 126 17.80 -11.14 7.15
C LEU A 126 18.52 -10.68 8.43
N LYS A 127 18.90 -11.65 9.29
CA LYS A 127 19.65 -11.36 10.53
C LYS A 127 21.03 -10.77 10.24
N ALA A 128 21.72 -11.22 9.18
CA ALA A 128 23.02 -10.66 8.79
C ALA A 128 22.92 -9.16 8.45
N VAL A 129 21.82 -8.75 7.76
CA VAL A 129 21.55 -7.33 7.48
C VAL A 129 21.33 -6.55 8.78
N VAL A 130 20.51 -7.02 9.69
CA VAL A 130 20.25 -6.35 10.98
C VAL A 130 21.57 -6.19 11.77
N LYS A 131 22.38 -7.24 11.85
CA LYS A 131 23.69 -7.20 12.53
C LYS A 131 24.65 -6.20 11.88
N GLU A 132 24.64 -6.06 10.57
CA GLU A 132 25.48 -5.09 9.88
C GLU A 132 25.05 -3.65 10.20
N TYR A 133 23.74 -3.35 10.28
CA TYR A 133 23.23 -2.06 10.77
C TYR A 133 23.74 -1.77 12.18
N ARG A 134 23.63 -2.73 13.10
CA ARG A 134 24.09 -2.59 14.50
C ARG A 134 25.60 -2.38 14.57
N LYS A 135 26.36 -3.18 13.83
CA LYS A 135 27.84 -3.07 13.76
C LYS A 135 28.31 -1.69 13.29
N ARG A 136 27.59 -1.09 12.34
CA ARG A 136 27.90 0.26 11.82
C ARG A 136 27.32 1.39 12.67
N GLY A 137 26.57 1.10 13.72
CA GLY A 137 25.89 2.09 14.55
C GLY A 137 24.81 2.87 13.80
N ILE A 138 24.21 2.26 12.76
CA ILE A 138 23.14 2.87 11.97
C ILE A 138 21.79 2.50 12.62
N PRO A 139 20.91 3.48 12.90
CA PRO A 139 19.58 3.19 13.42
C PRO A 139 18.76 2.32 12.47
N LEU A 140 18.05 1.36 13.05
CA LEU A 140 17.11 0.49 12.34
C LEU A 140 15.99 0.14 13.33
N ASP A 141 14.75 0.45 12.98
CA ASP A 141 13.58 0.25 13.84
C ASP A 141 12.74 -0.95 13.39
N ASN A 142 12.72 -1.22 12.08
CA ASN A 142 11.96 -2.32 11.51
C ASN A 142 12.71 -3.01 10.37
N ILE A 143 12.66 -4.34 10.35
CA ILE A 143 13.10 -5.18 9.25
C ILE A 143 11.89 -5.87 8.63
N VAL A 144 11.80 -5.85 7.29
CA VAL A 144 10.65 -6.37 6.55
C VAL A 144 11.05 -7.61 5.77
N GLN A 145 10.37 -8.73 6.02
CA GLN A 145 10.42 -9.90 5.15
C GLN A 145 9.33 -9.81 4.10
N ASP A 146 9.75 -9.76 2.85
CA ASP A 146 8.87 -9.79 1.69
C ASP A 146 8.53 -11.24 1.29
N TRP A 147 7.84 -11.44 0.19
CA TRP A 147 7.27 -12.70 -0.29
C TRP A 147 8.28 -13.87 -0.46
N GLU A 148 7.80 -15.08 -0.78
CA GLU A 148 8.54 -16.36 -0.88
C GLU A 148 9.16 -16.91 0.43
N TYR A 149 8.86 -16.35 1.60
CA TYR A 149 9.22 -16.99 2.88
C TYR A 149 8.47 -18.33 3.09
N TRP A 150 7.44 -18.57 2.32
CA TRP A 150 6.63 -19.80 2.29
C TRP A 150 7.15 -20.89 1.36
N GLY A 151 8.16 -20.60 0.51
CA GLY A 151 8.73 -21.53 -0.46
C GLY A 151 8.43 -21.15 -1.92
N ASP A 152 7.78 -22.00 -2.66
CA ASP A 152 7.57 -21.87 -4.11
C ASP A 152 6.19 -21.31 -4.49
N LYS A 153 5.96 -21.13 -5.81
CA LYS A 153 4.71 -20.57 -6.34
C LYS A 153 3.46 -21.42 -6.10
N PRO A 154 3.49 -22.78 -6.21
CA PRO A 154 2.34 -23.60 -5.85
C PRO A 154 1.88 -23.43 -4.40
N HIS A 155 2.82 -23.13 -3.49
CA HIS A 155 2.55 -22.82 -2.08
C HIS A 155 2.42 -21.31 -1.81
N TRP A 156 2.12 -20.49 -2.83
CA TRP A 156 2.01 -19.04 -2.70
C TRP A 156 1.20 -18.63 -1.49
N ASN A 157 1.81 -17.80 -0.63
CA ASN A 157 1.19 -17.23 0.57
C ASN A 157 0.54 -18.30 1.48
N SER A 158 1.22 -19.42 1.71
CA SER A 158 0.71 -20.53 2.55
C SER A 158 0.39 -20.14 3.99
N LEU A 159 0.71 -18.91 4.38
CA LEU A 159 0.60 -18.37 5.75
C LEU A 159 1.41 -19.19 6.77
N THR A 160 2.55 -19.73 6.29
CA THR A 160 3.53 -20.48 7.10
C THR A 160 4.94 -20.14 6.64
N PHE A 161 5.92 -20.30 7.51
CA PHE A 161 7.33 -20.17 7.18
C PHE A 161 7.88 -21.50 6.63
N HIS A 162 8.60 -21.44 5.50
CA HIS A 162 9.23 -22.63 4.90
C HIS A 162 10.38 -23.13 5.79
N PRO A 163 10.34 -24.39 6.24
CA PRO A 163 11.24 -24.87 7.31
C PRO A 163 12.71 -24.94 6.93
N ALA A 164 13.05 -25.00 5.65
CA ALA A 164 14.45 -25.08 5.23
C ALA A 164 15.20 -23.74 5.38
N ASN A 165 14.52 -22.61 5.08
CA ASN A 165 15.16 -21.29 5.03
C ASN A 165 14.66 -20.34 6.12
N PHE A 166 13.48 -20.60 6.66
CA PHE A 166 12.81 -19.77 7.67
C PHE A 166 12.40 -20.63 8.87
N ASN A 167 13.36 -21.42 9.38
CA ASN A 167 13.14 -22.30 10.53
C ASN A 167 13.06 -21.51 11.84
N HIS A 168 12.40 -22.12 12.83
CA HIS A 168 12.26 -21.56 14.19
C HIS A 168 11.78 -20.08 14.21
N PRO A 169 10.71 -19.71 13.48
CA PRO A 169 10.33 -18.30 13.29
C PRO A 169 10.09 -17.58 14.61
N ARG A 170 9.45 -18.21 15.59
CA ARG A 170 9.21 -17.62 16.93
C ARG A 170 10.52 -17.24 17.61
N GLN A 171 11.50 -18.15 17.61
CA GLN A 171 12.79 -17.88 18.24
C GLN A 171 13.52 -16.73 17.53
N VAL A 172 13.55 -16.73 16.20
CA VAL A 172 14.21 -15.67 15.42
C VAL A 172 13.58 -14.31 15.67
N ILE A 173 12.25 -14.23 15.70
CA ILE A 173 11.54 -12.97 15.98
C ILE A 173 11.81 -12.51 17.42
N ASP A 174 11.80 -13.41 18.39
CA ASP A 174 12.15 -13.08 19.78
C ASP A 174 13.61 -12.58 19.89
N GLU A 175 14.56 -13.16 19.14
CA GLU A 175 15.96 -12.66 19.05
C GLU A 175 16.03 -11.24 18.48
N LEU A 176 15.32 -10.96 17.38
CA LEU A 176 15.24 -9.61 16.78
C LEU A 176 14.73 -8.58 17.79
N HIS A 177 13.70 -8.93 18.57
CA HIS A 177 13.13 -8.05 19.57
C HIS A 177 14.08 -7.82 20.77
N GLN A 178 14.60 -8.89 21.35
CA GLN A 178 15.29 -8.83 22.64
C GLN A 178 16.78 -8.47 22.51
N GLN A 179 17.45 -8.92 21.44
CA GLN A 179 18.88 -8.72 21.26
C GLN A 179 19.18 -7.57 20.33
N ASP A 180 18.45 -7.49 19.21
CA ASP A 180 18.70 -6.51 18.17
C ASP A 180 17.81 -5.25 18.30
N HIS A 181 16.75 -5.28 19.12
CA HIS A 181 15.80 -4.20 19.33
C HIS A 181 15.21 -3.69 17.98
N VAL A 182 14.77 -4.63 17.14
CA VAL A 182 14.18 -4.38 15.82
C VAL A 182 12.82 -5.05 15.76
N HIS A 183 11.81 -4.35 15.26
CA HIS A 183 10.52 -4.91 14.95
C HIS A 183 10.56 -5.72 13.65
N PHE A 184 9.68 -6.72 13.55
CA PHE A 184 9.58 -7.60 12.40
C PHE A 184 8.24 -7.44 11.69
N MET A 185 8.28 -7.05 10.42
CA MET A 185 7.12 -6.92 9.56
C MET A 185 7.14 -7.97 8.46
N LEU A 186 5.98 -8.51 8.11
CA LEU A 186 5.85 -9.60 7.16
C LEU A 186 4.87 -9.27 6.04
N SER A 187 5.26 -9.59 4.80
CA SER A 187 4.40 -9.49 3.61
C SER A 187 3.34 -10.60 3.61
N VAL A 188 2.10 -10.23 3.35
CA VAL A 188 0.95 -11.13 3.19
C VAL A 188 0.13 -10.69 1.99
N TRP A 189 -0.39 -11.65 1.23
CA TRP A 189 -1.15 -11.39 0.02
C TRP A 189 -2.62 -11.84 0.17
N PRO A 190 -3.56 -11.26 -0.59
CA PRO A 190 -4.96 -11.67 -0.56
C PRO A 190 -5.26 -12.89 -1.43
N GLY A 191 -4.25 -13.64 -1.84
CA GLY A 191 -4.41 -14.80 -2.71
C GLY A 191 -3.47 -15.94 -2.34
N PHE A 192 -3.83 -17.14 -2.77
CA PHE A 192 -3.23 -18.38 -2.31
C PHE A 192 -2.92 -19.32 -3.46
N GLY A 193 -1.79 -20.01 -3.36
CA GLY A 193 -1.39 -21.07 -4.31
C GLY A 193 -2.20 -22.35 -4.12
N PRO A 194 -2.40 -23.13 -5.19
CA PRO A 194 -3.32 -24.27 -5.19
C PRO A 194 -2.91 -25.41 -4.24
N GLU A 195 -1.64 -25.49 -3.85
CA GLU A 195 -1.15 -26.54 -2.94
C GLU A 195 -1.19 -26.11 -1.45
N THR A 196 -1.77 -24.94 -1.14
CA THR A 196 -1.90 -24.49 0.25
C THR A 196 -3.20 -24.99 0.89
N ALA A 197 -3.15 -25.27 2.18
CA ALA A 197 -4.34 -25.67 2.94
C ALA A 197 -5.40 -24.56 3.00
N VAL A 198 -4.98 -23.30 3.03
CA VAL A 198 -5.88 -22.16 2.99
C VAL A 198 -6.62 -22.06 1.66
N TYR A 199 -5.95 -22.31 0.52
CA TYR A 199 -6.61 -22.39 -0.78
C TYR A 199 -7.69 -23.47 -0.80
N GLN A 200 -7.35 -24.69 -0.38
CA GLN A 200 -8.29 -25.82 -0.35
C GLN A 200 -9.54 -25.51 0.50
N SER A 201 -9.35 -24.84 1.64
CA SER A 201 -10.46 -24.44 2.50
C SER A 201 -11.34 -23.37 1.85
N LEU A 202 -10.76 -22.38 1.17
CA LEU A 202 -11.50 -21.32 0.47
C LEU A 202 -12.19 -21.84 -0.80
N ASP A 203 -11.54 -22.73 -1.56
CA ASP A 203 -12.09 -23.34 -2.76
C ASP A 203 -13.31 -24.23 -2.42
N SER A 204 -13.26 -24.95 -1.30
CA SER A 204 -14.36 -25.81 -0.84
C SER A 204 -15.67 -25.07 -0.58
N ILE A 205 -15.61 -23.77 -0.33
CA ILE A 205 -16.79 -22.91 -0.14
C ILE A 205 -17.04 -21.97 -1.32
N GLY A 206 -16.29 -22.14 -2.44
CA GLY A 206 -16.41 -21.30 -3.64
C GLY A 206 -15.99 -19.84 -3.43
N ALA A 207 -15.08 -19.56 -2.50
CA ALA A 207 -14.66 -18.21 -2.13
C ALA A 207 -13.34 -17.77 -2.77
N LEU A 208 -12.99 -18.30 -3.94
CA LEU A 208 -11.86 -17.88 -4.75
C LEU A 208 -12.34 -17.30 -6.07
N PHE A 209 -11.82 -16.14 -6.46
CA PHE A 209 -12.11 -15.54 -7.76
C PHE A 209 -11.54 -16.40 -8.89
N SER A 210 -12.22 -16.38 -10.06
CA SER A 210 -11.84 -17.20 -11.22
C SER A 210 -10.65 -16.65 -11.99
N GLU A 211 -10.46 -15.33 -11.99
CA GLU A 211 -9.39 -14.68 -12.75
C GLU A 211 -8.01 -15.02 -12.17
N PRO A 212 -7.08 -15.54 -12.99
CA PRO A 212 -5.73 -15.89 -12.52
C PRO A 212 -4.88 -14.65 -12.25
N THR A 213 -3.88 -14.83 -11.39
CA THR A 213 -2.84 -13.84 -11.13
C THR A 213 -1.57 -14.14 -11.93
N TRP A 214 -0.58 -13.24 -11.87
CA TRP A 214 0.68 -13.40 -12.59
C TRP A 214 1.52 -14.61 -12.12
N ALA A 215 1.35 -15.04 -10.87
CA ALA A 215 2.07 -16.18 -10.30
C ALA A 215 1.22 -17.47 -10.21
N GLY A 216 -0.02 -17.44 -10.69
CA GLY A 216 -0.91 -18.60 -10.70
C GLY A 216 -1.69 -18.86 -9.41
N TYR A 217 -1.56 -18.00 -8.40
CA TYR A 217 -2.42 -18.03 -7.21
C TYR A 217 -3.80 -17.46 -7.53
N LYS A 218 -4.80 -17.75 -6.70
CA LYS A 218 -6.14 -17.16 -6.78
C LYS A 218 -6.41 -16.25 -5.58
N VAL A 219 -7.04 -15.11 -5.86
CA VAL A 219 -7.47 -14.15 -4.85
C VAL A 219 -8.76 -14.63 -4.20
N PHE A 220 -8.86 -14.49 -2.87
CA PHE A 220 -10.07 -14.85 -2.14
C PHE A 220 -11.11 -13.72 -2.12
N ASP A 221 -12.37 -14.08 -1.97
CA ASP A 221 -13.45 -13.10 -1.81
C ASP A 221 -13.47 -12.52 -0.38
N ALA A 222 -12.84 -11.37 -0.20
CA ALA A 222 -12.80 -10.69 1.08
C ALA A 222 -14.15 -10.10 1.53
N TYR A 223 -15.16 -10.07 0.67
CA TYR A 223 -16.53 -9.68 1.06
C TYR A 223 -17.26 -10.82 1.77
N ASN A 224 -16.81 -12.07 1.60
CA ASN A 224 -17.39 -13.24 2.25
C ASN A 224 -16.88 -13.37 3.70
N PRO A 225 -17.75 -13.25 4.73
CA PRO A 225 -17.33 -13.33 6.13
C PRO A 225 -16.71 -14.68 6.49
N VAL A 226 -17.19 -15.79 5.90
CA VAL A 226 -16.62 -17.12 6.14
C VAL A 226 -15.21 -17.22 5.56
N ALA A 227 -14.98 -16.62 4.39
CA ALA A 227 -13.65 -16.59 3.79
C ALA A 227 -12.66 -15.77 4.65
N ARG A 228 -13.09 -14.63 5.24
CA ARG A 228 -12.27 -13.87 6.18
C ARG A 228 -11.97 -14.67 7.46
N ASP A 229 -12.92 -15.47 7.96
CA ASP A 229 -12.68 -16.37 9.10
C ASP A 229 -11.61 -17.42 8.79
N ILE A 230 -11.69 -18.06 7.62
CA ILE A 230 -10.68 -19.02 7.15
C ILE A 230 -9.32 -18.34 7.05
N PHE A 231 -9.23 -17.20 6.36
CA PHE A 231 -7.99 -16.45 6.23
C PHE A 231 -7.36 -16.14 7.59
N TRP A 232 -8.16 -15.62 8.54
CA TRP A 232 -7.68 -15.28 9.86
C TRP A 232 -7.17 -16.49 10.65
N GLN A 233 -7.87 -17.62 10.62
CA GLN A 233 -7.48 -18.82 11.36
C GLN A 233 -6.08 -19.33 10.91
N TYR A 234 -5.83 -19.36 9.60
CA TYR A 234 -4.53 -19.76 9.08
C TYR A 234 -3.44 -18.72 9.38
N LEU A 235 -3.72 -17.45 9.19
CA LEU A 235 -2.77 -16.36 9.48
C LEU A 235 -2.42 -16.31 10.97
N LYS A 236 -3.42 -16.41 11.83
CA LYS A 236 -3.18 -16.40 13.29
C LYS A 236 -2.23 -17.52 13.69
N LYS A 237 -2.57 -18.74 13.33
CA LYS A 237 -1.79 -19.93 13.69
C LYS A 237 -0.38 -19.94 13.11
N GLY A 238 -0.23 -19.54 11.85
CA GLY A 238 1.03 -19.69 11.14
C GLY A 238 1.96 -18.49 11.26
N LEU A 239 1.42 -17.28 11.49
CA LEU A 239 2.19 -16.05 11.44
C LEU A 239 2.02 -15.19 12.70
N TYR A 240 0.78 -14.87 13.10
CA TYR A 240 0.54 -13.99 14.26
C TYR A 240 1.10 -14.59 15.56
N ASP A 241 0.82 -15.85 15.82
CA ASP A 241 1.30 -16.55 17.01
C ASP A 241 2.84 -16.73 17.00
N MET A 242 3.52 -16.47 15.87
CA MET A 242 4.99 -16.44 15.79
C MET A 242 5.59 -15.12 16.27
N GLY A 243 4.79 -14.09 16.54
CA GLY A 243 5.25 -12.82 17.12
C GLY A 243 5.49 -11.70 16.11
N VAL A 244 4.95 -11.81 14.90
CA VAL A 244 4.99 -10.73 13.88
C VAL A 244 4.39 -9.44 14.44
N ASP A 245 5.07 -8.31 14.28
CA ASP A 245 4.65 -7.02 14.84
C ASP A 245 3.71 -6.25 13.92
N ALA A 246 3.90 -6.36 12.61
CA ALA A 246 3.17 -5.60 11.61
C ALA A 246 3.00 -6.37 10.30
N TRP A 247 2.09 -5.88 9.48
CA TRP A 247 1.62 -6.57 8.29
C TRP A 247 1.78 -5.71 7.05
N TRP A 248 2.37 -6.28 6.01
CA TRP A 248 2.39 -5.69 4.69
C TRP A 248 1.40 -6.44 3.80
N MET A 249 0.18 -5.89 3.70
CA MET A 249 -0.89 -6.44 2.86
C MET A 249 -0.72 -5.94 1.43
N ASP A 250 0.02 -6.72 0.64
CA ASP A 250 0.31 -6.39 -0.76
C ASP A 250 -0.83 -6.83 -1.70
N ALA A 251 -0.88 -6.24 -2.88
CA ALA A 251 -1.78 -6.59 -3.98
C ALA A 251 -3.30 -6.51 -3.65
N THR A 252 -3.67 -5.58 -2.79
CA THR A 252 -5.04 -5.43 -2.26
C THR A 252 -5.99 -4.60 -3.11
N GLU A 253 -5.67 -4.28 -4.36
CA GLU A 253 -6.57 -3.61 -5.32
C GLU A 253 -7.73 -4.47 -5.87
N PRO A 254 -7.82 -5.82 -5.90
CA PRO A 254 -6.82 -6.90 -5.90
C PRO A 254 -6.07 -7.03 -7.23
N SER A 255 -4.84 -7.56 -7.19
CA SER A 255 -3.98 -7.67 -8.38
C SER A 255 -4.23 -8.96 -9.14
N PHE A 256 -4.89 -8.86 -10.28
CA PHE A 256 -5.03 -9.94 -11.26
C PHE A 256 -3.93 -9.85 -12.35
N ARG A 257 -3.84 -10.90 -13.20
CA ARG A 257 -2.88 -10.92 -14.30
C ARG A 257 -3.09 -9.71 -15.22
N ASP A 258 -2.00 -9.04 -15.57
CA ASP A 258 -1.94 -7.86 -16.44
C ASP A 258 -2.66 -6.61 -15.91
N GLY A 259 -3.10 -6.62 -14.64
CA GLY A 259 -3.82 -5.52 -13.98
C GLY A 259 -2.96 -4.34 -13.54
N PHE A 260 -1.85 -4.01 -14.22
CA PHE A 260 -0.97 -2.89 -13.85
C PHE A 260 -1.54 -1.50 -14.16
N THR A 261 -2.41 -1.39 -15.15
CA THR A 261 -3.08 -0.13 -15.47
C THR A 261 -4.51 -0.16 -15.01
N GLN A 262 -5.07 1.02 -14.73
CA GLN A 262 -6.47 1.12 -14.30
C GLN A 262 -7.44 0.40 -15.24
N LEU A 263 -7.32 0.60 -16.55
CA LEU A 263 -8.21 -0.03 -17.55
C LEU A 263 -8.07 -1.56 -17.54
N LYS A 264 -6.86 -2.09 -17.42
CA LYS A 264 -6.64 -3.54 -17.34
C LYS A 264 -7.11 -4.11 -16.00
N GLN A 265 -6.87 -3.40 -14.92
CA GLN A 265 -7.38 -3.78 -13.60
C GLN A 265 -8.91 -3.84 -13.61
N GLU A 266 -9.57 -2.87 -14.21
CA GLU A 266 -11.01 -2.84 -14.37
C GLU A 266 -11.55 -4.04 -15.18
N GLU A 267 -10.95 -4.30 -16.36
CA GLU A 267 -11.27 -5.45 -17.21
C GLU A 267 -11.17 -6.76 -16.41
N LYS A 268 -10.05 -6.96 -15.72
CA LYS A 268 -9.76 -8.19 -14.98
C LYS A 268 -10.65 -8.37 -13.75
N THR A 269 -10.92 -7.30 -13.03
CA THR A 269 -11.82 -7.37 -11.88
C THR A 269 -13.26 -7.66 -12.30
N LYS A 270 -13.71 -7.10 -13.42
CA LYS A 270 -15.04 -7.40 -14.00
C LYS A 270 -15.15 -8.85 -14.45
N SER A 271 -14.07 -9.45 -14.98
CA SER A 271 -14.06 -10.86 -15.41
C SER A 271 -13.84 -11.86 -14.27
N ALA A 272 -13.42 -11.42 -13.09
CA ALA A 272 -13.11 -12.28 -11.94
C ALA A 272 -14.35 -12.99 -11.35
N GLY A 273 -15.56 -12.54 -11.66
CA GLY A 273 -16.82 -13.10 -11.20
C GLY A 273 -17.54 -12.22 -10.19
N ASN A 274 -18.47 -12.82 -9.46
CA ASN A 274 -19.20 -12.13 -8.41
C ASN A 274 -18.49 -12.24 -7.07
N THR A 275 -18.66 -11.25 -6.23
CA THR A 275 -18.36 -11.29 -4.81
C THR A 275 -19.54 -11.90 -4.03
N TYR A 276 -19.33 -12.17 -2.75
CA TYR A 276 -20.42 -12.56 -1.83
C TYR A 276 -21.57 -11.56 -1.81
N LEU A 277 -21.28 -10.28 -2.03
CA LEU A 277 -22.28 -9.19 -2.06
C LEU A 277 -22.94 -8.99 -3.43
N GLY A 278 -22.58 -9.77 -4.44
CA GLY A 278 -23.06 -9.63 -5.81
C GLY A 278 -21.96 -9.22 -6.79
N SER A 279 -22.31 -8.47 -7.84
CA SER A 279 -21.37 -8.10 -8.90
C SER A 279 -20.13 -7.37 -8.37
N PHE A 280 -18.95 -7.90 -8.67
CA PHE A 280 -17.69 -7.24 -8.32
C PHE A 280 -17.56 -5.84 -8.96
N HIS A 281 -18.21 -5.65 -10.12
CA HIS A 281 -18.28 -4.37 -10.79
C HIS A 281 -18.79 -3.23 -9.88
N ARG A 282 -19.72 -3.54 -8.96
CA ARG A 282 -20.26 -2.61 -7.98
C ARG A 282 -19.24 -2.22 -6.91
N TYR A 283 -18.30 -3.11 -6.58
CA TYR A 283 -17.43 -3.02 -5.40
C TYR A 283 -15.94 -2.88 -5.74
N LEU A 284 -15.61 -2.53 -7.00
CA LEU A 284 -14.23 -2.51 -7.52
C LEU A 284 -13.19 -1.82 -6.61
N ASN A 285 -13.59 -0.75 -5.93
CA ASN A 285 -12.68 0.10 -5.17
C ASN A 285 -12.58 -0.24 -3.67
N THR A 286 -13.40 -1.17 -3.16
CA THR A 286 -13.52 -1.37 -1.70
C THR A 286 -12.97 -2.70 -1.19
N TYR A 287 -12.33 -3.50 -2.04
CA TYR A 287 -11.78 -4.79 -1.64
C TYR A 287 -10.80 -4.66 -0.46
N SER A 288 -9.85 -3.74 -0.56
CA SER A 288 -8.89 -3.46 0.51
C SER A 288 -9.57 -3.01 1.80
N LEU A 289 -10.56 -2.13 1.71
CA LEU A 289 -11.30 -1.64 2.88
C LEU A 289 -11.97 -2.79 3.64
N GLU A 290 -12.71 -3.66 2.95
CA GLU A 290 -13.43 -4.77 3.59
C GLU A 290 -12.49 -5.79 4.21
N MET A 291 -11.40 -6.13 3.51
CA MET A 291 -10.39 -7.04 4.01
C MET A 291 -9.71 -6.48 5.28
N LEU A 292 -9.27 -5.24 5.25
CA LEU A 292 -8.44 -4.67 6.30
C LEU A 292 -9.24 -4.19 7.51
N LYS A 293 -10.48 -3.78 7.33
CA LYS A 293 -11.43 -3.51 8.40
C LYS A 293 -11.63 -4.74 9.30
N ASP A 294 -11.96 -5.88 8.71
CA ASP A 294 -12.12 -7.14 9.43
C ASP A 294 -10.80 -7.58 10.09
N PHE A 295 -9.69 -7.50 9.34
CA PHE A 295 -8.38 -7.87 9.84
C PHE A 295 -7.95 -7.02 11.05
N TYR A 296 -8.14 -5.70 10.98
CA TYR A 296 -7.89 -4.79 12.11
C TYR A 296 -8.73 -5.15 13.34
N GLN A 297 -10.01 -5.43 13.16
CA GLN A 297 -10.91 -5.79 14.25
C GLN A 297 -10.47 -7.09 14.94
N ARG A 298 -10.02 -8.09 14.18
CA ARG A 298 -9.48 -9.34 14.73
C ARG A 298 -8.20 -9.13 15.50
N LEU A 299 -7.27 -8.35 14.98
CA LEU A 299 -6.04 -7.98 15.69
C LEU A 299 -6.36 -7.24 17.00
N ARG A 300 -7.38 -6.38 17.03
CA ARG A 300 -7.83 -5.70 18.25
C ARG A 300 -8.45 -6.66 19.26
N THR A 301 -9.12 -7.71 18.79
CA THR A 301 -9.67 -8.77 19.67
C THR A 301 -8.56 -9.59 20.33
N GLU A 302 -7.46 -9.85 19.61
CA GLU A 302 -6.31 -10.59 20.17
C GLU A 302 -5.51 -9.76 21.18
N SER A 303 -5.41 -8.44 20.99
CA SER A 303 -4.68 -7.57 21.92
C SER A 303 -5.12 -6.10 21.83
N ASP A 304 -5.39 -5.52 22.98
CA ASP A 304 -5.60 -4.08 23.16
C ASP A 304 -4.31 -3.34 23.57
N GLN A 305 -3.22 -4.07 23.86
CA GLN A 305 -1.96 -3.55 24.36
C GLN A 305 -1.01 -3.07 23.26
N LYS A 306 -1.22 -3.54 22.02
CA LYS A 306 -0.37 -3.17 20.86
C LYS A 306 -1.11 -2.21 19.92
N ARG A 307 -0.41 -1.20 19.45
CA ARG A 307 -0.88 -0.38 18.31
C ARG A 307 -0.68 -1.16 17.03
N ILE A 308 -1.76 -1.32 16.28
CA ILE A 308 -1.76 -2.08 15.03
C ILE A 308 -1.20 -1.20 13.92
N PHE A 309 -0.35 -1.79 13.08
CA PHE A 309 0.17 -1.18 11.87
C PHE A 309 0.03 -2.14 10.68
N ILE A 310 -0.57 -1.63 9.60
CA ILE A 310 -0.76 -2.36 8.35
C ILE A 310 -0.31 -1.45 7.20
N LEU A 311 0.65 -1.90 6.40
CA LEU A 311 1.00 -1.28 5.12
C LEU A 311 0.20 -1.97 4.02
N THR A 312 -0.42 -1.20 3.12
CA THR A 312 -1.23 -1.76 2.04
C THR A 312 -1.08 -0.96 0.75
N ARG A 313 -1.26 -1.61 -0.42
CA ARG A 313 -1.09 -0.96 -1.73
C ARG A 313 -2.32 -0.21 -2.21
N SER A 314 -3.47 -0.46 -1.60
CA SER A 314 -4.75 0.10 -2.00
C SER A 314 -5.48 0.64 -0.79
N ALA A 315 -6.30 1.67 -0.99
CA ALA A 315 -7.13 2.24 0.08
C ALA A 315 -8.39 2.90 -0.49
N PHE A 316 -9.41 3.01 0.35
CA PHE A 316 -10.64 3.73 0.07
C PHE A 316 -11.04 4.59 1.28
N ALA A 317 -12.06 5.44 1.13
CA ALA A 317 -12.57 6.27 2.22
C ALA A 317 -12.88 5.43 3.47
N SER A 318 -12.56 5.94 4.65
CA SER A 318 -12.61 5.29 5.97
C SER A 318 -11.49 4.29 6.28
N GLN A 319 -10.70 3.85 5.31
CA GLN A 319 -9.67 2.84 5.57
C GLN A 319 -8.57 3.34 6.53
N GLN A 320 -8.28 4.64 6.55
CA GLN A 320 -7.32 5.24 7.48
C GLN A 320 -7.65 4.97 8.95
N HIS A 321 -8.93 4.71 9.28
CA HIS A 321 -9.38 4.38 10.63
C HIS A 321 -8.87 3.03 11.13
N TYR A 322 -8.54 2.11 10.22
CA TYR A 322 -8.18 0.73 10.53
C TYR A 322 -6.66 0.49 10.61
N GLY A 323 -5.91 1.46 11.13
CA GLY A 323 -4.48 1.29 11.38
C GLY A 323 -3.64 1.09 10.12
N THR A 324 -4.06 1.68 9.00
CA THR A 324 -3.42 1.49 7.70
C THR A 324 -2.54 2.67 7.30
N ALA A 325 -1.42 2.34 6.66
CA ALA A 325 -0.61 3.22 5.84
C ALA A 325 -0.53 2.65 4.42
N VAL A 326 -0.20 3.47 3.44
CA VAL A 326 -0.10 3.05 2.05
C VAL A 326 1.25 3.40 1.44
N TRP A 327 1.63 2.69 0.38
CA TRP A 327 2.76 3.08 -0.44
C TRP A 327 2.35 3.29 -1.90
N SER A 328 3.21 3.92 -2.66
CA SER A 328 2.92 4.35 -4.02
C SER A 328 2.96 3.24 -5.08
N GLY A 329 3.13 1.98 -4.68
CA GLY A 329 3.22 0.84 -5.61
C GLY A 329 4.58 0.70 -6.28
N ASP A 330 4.65 -0.10 -7.33
CA ASP A 330 5.87 -0.58 -7.99
C ASP A 330 6.42 0.43 -9.01
N VAL A 331 6.87 1.58 -8.55
CA VAL A 331 7.38 2.66 -9.40
C VAL A 331 8.80 2.36 -9.90
N SER A 332 9.10 2.72 -11.14
CA SER A 332 10.45 2.61 -11.69
C SER A 332 11.35 3.76 -11.28
N ALA A 333 12.64 3.49 -11.12
CA ALA A 333 13.64 4.48 -10.74
C ALA A 333 13.85 5.52 -11.84
N SER A 334 13.49 6.76 -11.57
CA SER A 334 13.79 7.94 -12.40
C SER A 334 13.54 9.23 -11.64
N TRP A 335 14.18 10.32 -12.03
CA TRP A 335 13.93 11.65 -11.48
C TRP A 335 12.47 12.10 -11.68
N GLU A 336 11.90 11.76 -12.81
CA GLU A 336 10.50 12.06 -13.12
C GLU A 336 9.56 11.35 -12.12
N ASN A 337 9.78 10.07 -11.88
CA ASN A 337 8.97 9.31 -10.94
C ASN A 337 9.17 9.81 -9.50
N MET A 338 10.39 10.16 -9.09
CA MET A 338 10.62 10.78 -7.78
C MET A 338 9.77 12.05 -7.60
N HIS A 339 9.72 12.91 -8.63
CA HIS A 339 8.87 14.11 -8.61
C HIS A 339 7.37 13.75 -8.49
N LYS A 340 6.93 12.74 -9.24
CA LYS A 340 5.54 12.25 -9.17
C LYS A 340 5.20 11.71 -7.77
N GLN A 341 6.15 11.06 -7.07
CA GLN A 341 5.94 10.58 -5.71
C GLN A 341 5.68 11.72 -4.72
N LEU A 342 6.41 12.82 -4.82
CA LEU A 342 6.16 13.99 -3.99
C LEU A 342 4.71 14.48 -4.15
N VAL A 343 4.27 14.62 -5.39
CA VAL A 343 2.90 15.06 -5.70
C VAL A 343 1.85 14.05 -5.23
N ALA A 344 2.08 12.76 -5.48
CA ALA A 344 1.17 11.68 -5.10
C ALA A 344 0.98 11.59 -3.58
N GLY A 345 2.07 11.64 -2.80
CA GLY A 345 2.02 11.62 -1.34
C GLY A 345 1.30 12.82 -0.75
N LEU A 346 1.56 14.02 -1.26
CA LEU A 346 0.84 15.23 -0.85
C LEU A 346 -0.66 15.14 -1.18
N ASN A 347 -1.01 14.69 -2.36
CA ASN A 347 -2.41 14.51 -2.76
C ASN A 347 -3.14 13.51 -1.85
N LEU A 348 -2.56 12.38 -1.57
CA LEU A 348 -3.20 11.37 -0.74
C LEU A 348 -3.35 11.83 0.72
N SER A 349 -2.27 12.37 1.31
CA SER A 349 -2.30 12.87 2.69
C SER A 349 -3.38 13.92 2.90
N MET A 350 -3.49 14.84 1.97
CA MET A 350 -4.51 15.89 2.02
C MET A 350 -5.91 15.37 1.64
N SER A 351 -6.10 14.22 0.96
CA SER A 351 -7.42 13.59 0.76
C SER A 351 -7.90 12.82 1.99
N GLY A 352 -7.20 12.90 3.10
CA GLY A 352 -7.63 12.28 4.34
C GLY A 352 -6.94 10.96 4.69
N ILE A 353 -6.01 10.46 3.89
CA ILE A 353 -5.17 9.28 4.18
C ILE A 353 -3.73 9.76 4.44
N PRO A 354 -3.36 10.07 5.70
CA PRO A 354 -2.14 10.82 6.00
C PRO A 354 -0.87 9.98 6.03
N TYR A 355 -0.99 8.67 6.25
CA TYR A 355 0.17 7.79 6.37
C TYR A 355 0.53 7.18 5.02
N TRP A 356 1.64 7.64 4.48
CA TRP A 356 2.10 7.32 3.14
C TRP A 356 3.63 7.12 3.10
N THR A 357 4.07 6.31 2.15
CA THR A 357 5.48 6.11 1.81
C THR A 357 5.64 5.81 0.31
N SER A 358 6.88 5.76 -0.15
CA SER A 358 7.25 5.22 -1.46
C SER A 358 8.43 4.26 -1.32
N ASP A 359 8.69 3.47 -2.34
CA ASP A 359 9.92 2.71 -2.43
C ASP A 359 11.08 3.65 -2.72
N THR A 360 11.92 3.90 -1.70
CA THR A 360 13.02 4.85 -1.81
C THR A 360 14.01 4.42 -2.87
N GLY A 361 14.18 5.23 -3.89
CA GLY A 361 15.03 4.96 -5.05
C GLY A 361 14.31 4.27 -6.22
N GLY A 362 13.02 3.97 -6.06
CA GLY A 362 12.20 3.22 -7.00
C GLY A 362 12.25 1.71 -6.77
N PHE A 363 11.13 1.02 -7.02
CA PHE A 363 11.06 -0.45 -6.91
C PHE A 363 11.86 -1.13 -8.04
N PHE A 364 11.53 -0.80 -9.30
CA PHE A 364 12.29 -1.27 -10.46
C PHE A 364 13.47 -0.35 -10.74
N VAL A 365 14.69 -0.86 -10.65
CA VAL A 365 15.93 -0.09 -10.85
C VAL A 365 16.56 -0.38 -12.21
N THR A 366 16.62 -1.65 -12.58
CA THR A 366 17.25 -2.14 -13.81
C THR A 366 16.26 -2.69 -14.83
N GLU A 367 15.00 -2.81 -14.46
CA GLU A 367 13.94 -3.47 -15.20
C GLU A 367 12.85 -2.49 -15.65
N ARG A 368 12.00 -2.92 -16.57
CA ARG A 368 10.89 -2.14 -17.12
C ARG A 368 11.36 -0.82 -17.73
N ASP A 369 10.72 0.28 -17.37
CA ASP A 369 11.02 1.65 -17.83
C ASP A 369 11.99 2.39 -16.88
N ALA A 370 12.71 1.68 -16.02
CA ALA A 370 13.79 2.23 -15.21
C ALA A 370 14.95 2.74 -16.08
N LYS A 371 15.58 3.82 -15.61
CA LYS A 371 16.63 4.52 -16.38
C LYS A 371 18.05 4.03 -16.08
N TYR A 372 18.22 3.04 -15.22
CA TYR A 372 19.51 2.66 -14.66
C TYR A 372 19.83 1.16 -14.85
N PRO A 373 20.17 0.72 -16.07
CA PRO A 373 20.49 -0.70 -16.34
C PRO A 373 21.67 -1.23 -15.53
N ASP A 374 22.59 -0.36 -15.14
CA ASP A 374 23.77 -0.71 -14.32
C ASP A 374 23.48 -0.67 -12.80
N GLY A 375 22.27 -0.30 -12.39
CA GLY A 375 21.85 -0.23 -10.98
C GLY A 375 22.82 0.60 -10.13
N LEU A 376 23.29 0.05 -9.02
CA LEU A 376 24.22 0.71 -8.09
C LEU A 376 25.59 1.08 -8.66
N LYS A 377 25.98 0.58 -9.83
CA LYS A 377 27.21 1.00 -10.50
C LYS A 377 27.07 2.37 -11.17
N SER A 378 25.85 2.79 -11.46
CA SER A 378 25.56 4.12 -12.02
C SER A 378 25.67 5.21 -10.95
N ASN A 379 26.51 6.22 -11.19
CA ASN A 379 26.61 7.39 -10.32
C ASN A 379 25.32 8.22 -10.33
N ASP A 380 24.65 8.30 -11.46
CA ASP A 380 23.34 9.00 -11.58
C ASP A 380 22.26 8.31 -10.72
N TYR A 381 22.30 6.95 -10.66
CA TYR A 381 21.39 6.24 -9.78
C TYR A 381 21.70 6.47 -8.30
N LYS A 382 22.99 6.48 -7.91
CA LYS A 382 23.39 6.80 -6.53
C LYS A 382 22.92 8.20 -6.13
N GLU A 383 23.03 9.18 -7.03
CA GLU A 383 22.52 10.53 -6.76
C GLU A 383 21.00 10.55 -6.62
N LEU A 384 20.26 9.91 -7.53
CA LEU A 384 18.79 9.78 -7.43
C LEU A 384 18.39 9.12 -6.11
N TYR A 385 19.04 7.99 -5.76
CA TYR A 385 18.76 7.29 -4.51
C TYR A 385 19.00 8.18 -3.30
N SER A 386 20.11 8.91 -3.27
CA SER A 386 20.47 9.82 -2.18
C SER A 386 19.44 10.94 -2.02
N ARG A 387 18.96 11.54 -3.12
CA ARG A 387 17.91 12.57 -3.07
C ARG A 387 16.56 12.00 -2.66
N TRP A 388 16.22 10.84 -3.16
CA TRP A 388 14.98 10.16 -2.76
C TRP A 388 15.01 9.77 -1.27
N PHE A 389 16.14 9.30 -0.79
CA PHE A 389 16.35 8.99 0.63
C PHE A 389 16.18 10.24 1.51
N GLN A 390 16.77 11.38 1.10
CA GLN A 390 16.58 12.67 1.78
C GLN A 390 15.10 13.08 1.80
N PHE A 391 14.38 12.91 0.69
CA PHE A 391 12.95 13.16 0.61
C PHE A 391 12.16 12.22 1.53
N SER A 392 12.47 10.93 1.51
CA SER A 392 11.78 9.92 2.30
C SER A 392 11.92 10.12 3.81
N ALA A 393 12.98 10.77 4.27
CA ALA A 393 13.15 11.14 5.67
C ALA A 393 12.10 12.14 6.18
N PHE A 394 11.37 12.82 5.28
CA PHE A 394 10.28 13.74 5.59
C PHE A 394 8.89 13.14 5.30
N THR A 395 8.82 11.89 4.84
CA THR A 395 7.55 11.19 4.69
C THR A 395 7.10 10.58 6.02
N PRO A 396 5.80 10.35 6.24
CA PRO A 396 5.31 9.74 7.48
C PRO A 396 5.94 8.39 7.81
N ILE A 397 6.29 7.61 6.78
CA ILE A 397 6.96 6.32 6.90
C ILE A 397 8.26 6.37 6.11
N PHE A 398 9.39 6.14 6.78
CA PHE A 398 10.72 6.17 6.18
C PHE A 398 11.19 4.76 5.86
N ARG A 399 11.06 4.33 4.61
CA ARG A 399 11.26 2.95 4.17
C ARG A 399 12.20 2.87 2.96
N ALA A 400 13.27 2.08 3.06
CA ALA A 400 14.03 1.61 1.91
C ALA A 400 13.42 0.31 1.40
N HIS A 401 13.12 0.23 0.10
CA HIS A 401 12.65 -0.98 -0.56
C HIS A 401 12.94 -0.92 -2.06
N GLY A 402 13.15 -2.07 -2.68
CA GLY A 402 13.37 -2.22 -4.11
C GLY A 402 13.79 -3.64 -4.48
N THR A 403 13.89 -3.91 -5.79
CA THR A 403 14.36 -5.19 -6.32
C THR A 403 15.81 -5.48 -5.93
N ASN A 404 16.25 -6.70 -6.13
CA ASN A 404 17.49 -7.30 -5.61
C ASN A 404 18.79 -6.48 -5.77
N CYS A 405 18.85 -5.54 -6.70
CA CYS A 405 20.08 -4.83 -7.04
C CYS A 405 20.51 -3.77 -6.02
N LEU A 406 19.59 -3.33 -5.14
CA LEU A 406 19.78 -2.10 -4.38
C LEU A 406 20.43 -2.22 -3.02
N LEU A 407 20.15 -3.30 -2.32
CA LEU A 407 20.38 -3.33 -0.87
C LEU A 407 21.43 -4.35 -0.43
N TYR A 408 22.15 -4.91 -1.40
CA TYR A 408 23.14 -5.95 -1.10
C TYR A 408 24.51 -5.39 -0.70
N THR A 409 24.82 -4.16 -1.07
CA THR A 409 26.17 -3.63 -0.95
C THR A 409 26.31 -2.39 -0.08
N SER A 410 25.19 -1.79 0.34
CA SER A 410 25.25 -0.61 1.20
C SER A 410 24.04 -0.57 2.15
N PRO A 411 24.25 -0.81 3.44
CA PRO A 411 23.25 -0.57 4.46
C PRO A 411 23.05 0.93 4.75
N SER A 412 23.77 1.82 4.05
CA SER A 412 23.64 3.25 4.22
C SER A 412 24.00 4.00 2.94
N PRO A 413 23.28 5.09 2.59
CA PRO A 413 23.69 6.03 1.55
C PRO A 413 25.10 6.61 1.75
N ARG A 414 25.63 6.61 2.98
CA ARG A 414 26.99 7.08 3.28
C ARG A 414 28.06 6.27 2.59
N ASP A 415 27.84 4.97 2.35
CA ASP A 415 28.86 4.12 1.71
C ASP A 415 28.96 4.36 0.20
N GLY A 416 27.95 4.94 -0.44
CA GLY A 416 27.98 5.35 -1.84
C GLY A 416 28.54 6.76 -2.08
N LEU A 417 28.73 7.55 -1.01
CA LEU A 417 29.23 8.93 -1.07
C LEU A 417 30.70 9.04 -0.65
N LEU A 418 31.30 7.98 -0.08
CA LEU A 418 32.65 7.99 0.48
C LEU A 418 33.62 7.07 -0.26
N SER A 419 33.24 6.45 -1.38
CA SER A 419 34.15 5.66 -2.24
C SER A 419 34.45 6.36 -3.56
#